data_5a2a4cdc787ed44c8a90d13d6cc7cecd
#
_entry.id   5a2a4cdc787ed44c8a90d13d6cc7cecd
#
_cell.length_a   1.000
_cell.length_b   1.000
_cell.length_c   1.000
_cell.angle_alpha   90.00
_cell.angle_beta   90.00
_cell.angle_gamma   90.00
#
_symmetry.space_group_name_H-M   'P 1'
#
loop_
_entity.id
_entity.type
_entity.pdbx_description
1 polymer ?
#
loop_
_entity_poly.entity_id
_entity_poly.type
_entity_poly.pdbx_seq_one_letter_code
_entity_poly.pdbx_strand_id
1 'polypeptide(L)'
;MGQQTSLYQKHLDAGAKIVDFAGWDMPINYGSLIEEHNQVRTAAGVFDVSHMAVVDVGGKDAGKYLRYLLANDVAKLDEVGRALYSAMLNHDGHVLDDLIVYRMSFGYRLVVNCATRGKDLRWMIQNTDGYAVSIQERPRLAILAVHGPESINKVCEVVEEDQTNQIRGLKYFHGVELERFFIARTGYTGEKGVEFIFPDSDASELWDKLLAAGVKPIGIGARDTLRLEAGMNLYGHDMDETTSPLAANMEFTIAYEPEDREFIGKPALIAHKQLRDAGKLPELVGLVLESRGVLREGQKLVTDKGEGIITSGSFSPTLKHSIALARIPINSQSCEVDLRGTITTVRIVKPNFVRFGKKVFE
;
A
#
# COMPACT_ATOMS: atom_id res chain seq x y z
N MET A 1 21.42 13.53 7.42
CA MET A 1 20.75 12.42 8.10
C MET A 1 19.26 12.59 7.89
N GLY A 2 18.57 11.54 7.45
CA GLY A 2 17.13 11.50 7.32
C GLY A 2 16.43 11.43 8.69
N GLN A 3 15.09 11.44 8.68
CA GLN A 3 14.30 11.09 9.87
C GLN A 3 14.53 9.62 10.20
N GLN A 4 14.42 9.27 11.47
CA GLN A 4 14.68 7.91 11.95
C GLN A 4 13.46 7.39 12.71
N THR A 5 13.13 6.11 12.50
CA THR A 5 12.14 5.43 13.32
C THR A 5 12.72 5.11 14.70
N SER A 6 11.87 4.75 15.64
CA SER A 6 12.32 4.30 16.98
C SER A 6 13.14 3.00 16.93
N LEU A 7 13.12 2.29 15.80
CA LEU A 7 13.88 1.05 15.57
C LEU A 7 15.19 1.25 14.82
N TYR A 8 15.58 2.48 14.49
CA TYR A 8 16.78 2.74 13.69
C TYR A 8 18.03 2.02 14.21
N GLN A 9 18.29 2.08 15.52
CA GLN A 9 19.44 1.40 16.11
C GLN A 9 19.30 -0.13 16.01
N LYS A 10 18.09 -0.69 16.18
CA LYS A 10 17.83 -2.12 16.00
C LYS A 10 18.12 -2.59 14.57
N HIS A 11 17.86 -1.76 13.58
CA HIS A 11 18.20 -2.06 12.18
C HIS A 11 19.71 -2.13 11.99
N LEU A 12 20.47 -1.17 12.56
CA LEU A 12 21.93 -1.19 12.49
C LEU A 12 22.51 -2.43 13.19
N ASP A 13 22.02 -2.75 14.39
CA ASP A 13 22.47 -3.91 15.18
C ASP A 13 22.16 -5.23 14.46
N ALA A 14 21.10 -5.28 13.66
CA ALA A 14 20.73 -6.42 12.82
C ALA A 14 21.50 -6.46 11.48
N GLY A 15 22.44 -5.54 11.24
CA GLY A 15 23.27 -5.49 10.04
C GLY A 15 22.57 -4.94 8.80
N ALA A 16 21.52 -4.12 8.98
CA ALA A 16 20.79 -3.53 7.88
C ALA A 16 21.65 -2.56 7.06
N LYS A 17 21.49 -2.61 5.73
CA LYS A 17 21.95 -1.54 4.85
C LYS A 17 20.91 -0.44 4.83
N ILE A 18 21.25 0.75 5.33
CA ILE A 18 20.36 1.90 5.41
C ILE A 18 20.45 2.73 4.13
N VAL A 19 19.30 3.23 3.67
CA VAL A 19 19.17 4.16 2.54
C VAL A 19 18.19 5.29 2.89
N ASP A 20 18.26 6.39 2.16
CA ASP A 20 17.22 7.40 2.17
C ASP A 20 15.96 6.85 1.46
N PHE A 21 14.83 6.94 2.14
CA PHE A 21 13.52 6.61 1.60
C PHE A 21 12.54 7.73 1.94
N ALA A 22 12.31 8.62 0.98
CA ALA A 22 11.45 9.80 1.13
C ALA A 22 11.79 10.64 2.38
N GLY A 23 13.09 10.85 2.65
CA GLY A 23 13.59 11.61 3.78
C GLY A 23 13.75 10.83 5.09
N TRP A 24 13.52 9.51 5.08
CA TRP A 24 13.72 8.61 6.21
C TRP A 24 14.90 7.67 5.99
N ASP A 25 15.70 7.47 7.03
CA ASP A 25 16.80 6.49 7.05
C ASP A 25 16.19 5.09 7.27
N MET A 26 15.97 4.33 6.19
CA MET A 26 15.25 3.05 6.22
C MET A 26 16.14 1.87 5.80
N PRO A 27 15.90 0.66 6.37
CA PRO A 27 16.62 -0.56 5.97
C PRO A 27 16.18 -1.01 4.57
N ILE A 28 17.09 -0.97 3.59
CA ILE A 28 16.82 -1.51 2.25
C ILE A 28 16.83 -3.03 2.25
N ASN A 29 17.76 -3.64 3.00
CA ASN A 29 17.85 -5.08 3.25
C ASN A 29 18.70 -5.37 4.50
N TYR A 30 18.66 -6.64 4.96
CA TYR A 30 19.47 -7.20 6.04
C TYR A 30 20.43 -8.27 5.51
N GLY A 31 20.86 -8.14 4.26
CA GLY A 31 21.79 -9.02 3.58
C GLY A 31 21.38 -9.34 2.15
N SER A 32 20.25 -10.03 1.96
CA SER A 32 19.79 -10.44 0.64
C SER A 32 18.32 -10.17 0.43
N LEU A 33 18.01 -9.23 -0.46
CA LEU A 33 16.63 -8.91 -0.86
C LEU A 33 15.85 -10.17 -1.31
N ILE A 34 16.50 -11.08 -2.06
CA ILE A 34 15.85 -12.30 -2.58
C ILE A 34 15.53 -13.27 -1.44
N GLU A 35 16.44 -13.43 -0.47
CA GLU A 35 16.20 -14.30 0.69
C GLU A 35 15.11 -13.73 1.59
N GLU A 36 15.12 -12.42 1.82
CA GLU A 36 14.08 -11.72 2.59
C GLU A 36 12.71 -11.84 1.91
N HIS A 37 12.65 -11.64 0.59
CA HIS A 37 11.43 -11.86 -0.19
C HIS A 37 10.90 -13.31 -0.02
N ASN A 38 11.78 -14.30 -0.20
CA ASN A 38 11.41 -15.70 -0.05
C ASN A 38 11.00 -16.04 1.38
N GLN A 39 11.63 -15.43 2.38
CA GLN A 39 11.24 -15.59 3.80
C GLN A 39 9.78 -15.20 4.02
N VAL A 40 9.32 -14.10 3.45
CA VAL A 40 7.92 -13.67 3.54
C VAL A 40 6.98 -14.61 2.77
N ARG A 41 7.42 -15.18 1.65
CA ARG A 41 6.62 -16.14 0.88
C ARG A 41 6.49 -17.51 1.54
N THR A 42 7.46 -17.92 2.36
CA THR A 42 7.54 -19.30 2.88
C THR A 42 7.36 -19.42 4.40
N ALA A 43 7.57 -18.34 5.16
CA ALA A 43 7.50 -18.37 6.62
C ALA A 43 6.87 -17.08 7.19
N ALA A 44 7.65 -16.26 7.88
CA ALA A 44 7.20 -14.96 8.41
C ALA A 44 8.34 -13.93 8.40
N GLY A 45 7.99 -12.69 8.03
CA GLY A 45 8.89 -11.55 8.07
C GLY A 45 8.23 -10.34 8.73
N VAL A 46 9.02 -9.51 9.42
CA VAL A 46 8.58 -8.24 10.03
C VAL A 46 9.21 -7.07 9.29
N PHE A 47 8.38 -6.10 8.94
CA PHE A 47 8.74 -4.82 8.33
C PHE A 47 8.53 -3.71 9.34
N ASP A 48 9.52 -2.85 9.51
CA ASP A 48 9.29 -1.53 10.10
C ASP A 48 8.71 -0.60 9.02
N VAL A 49 7.47 -0.18 9.21
CA VAL A 49 6.79 0.78 8.35
C VAL A 49 6.36 2.03 9.14
N SER A 50 7.05 2.31 10.25
CA SER A 50 6.79 3.46 11.13
C SER A 50 7.09 4.82 10.50
N HIS A 51 7.70 4.85 9.31
CA HIS A 51 7.84 6.06 8.50
C HIS A 51 6.50 6.56 7.95
N MET A 52 5.47 5.71 7.84
CA MET A 52 4.12 6.12 7.43
C MET A 52 3.48 7.00 8.51
N ALA A 53 2.61 7.93 8.07
CA ALA A 53 1.94 8.83 9.00
C ALA A 53 0.59 8.26 9.44
N VAL A 54 0.37 8.32 10.77
CA VAL A 54 -0.93 7.96 11.38
C VAL A 54 -1.67 9.25 11.72
N VAL A 55 -2.93 9.35 11.30
CA VAL A 55 -3.79 10.51 11.53
C VAL A 55 -5.10 10.06 12.15
N ASP A 56 -5.42 10.56 13.34
CA ASP A 56 -6.71 10.33 13.99
C ASP A 56 -7.69 11.46 13.62
N VAL A 57 -8.90 11.07 13.21
CA VAL A 57 -9.99 11.99 12.86
C VAL A 57 -11.16 11.72 13.80
N GLY A 58 -11.45 12.69 14.67
CA GLY A 58 -12.51 12.66 15.66
C GLY A 58 -13.52 13.78 15.48
N GLY A 59 -14.53 13.80 16.36
CA GLY A 59 -15.57 14.82 16.36
C GLY A 59 -16.91 14.32 15.80
N LYS A 60 -17.97 15.09 16.08
CA LYS A 60 -19.36 14.67 15.75
C LYS A 60 -19.62 14.51 14.25
N ASP A 61 -18.86 15.24 13.43
CA ASP A 61 -19.02 15.23 11.97
C ASP A 61 -17.91 14.43 11.25
N ALA A 62 -17.04 13.67 11.98
CA ALA A 62 -15.93 12.94 11.41
C ALA A 62 -16.32 12.00 10.24
N GLY A 63 -17.42 11.25 10.40
CA GLY A 63 -17.94 10.40 9.34
C GLY A 63 -18.43 11.16 8.12
N LYS A 64 -19.17 12.28 8.32
CA LYS A 64 -19.64 13.14 7.22
C LYS A 64 -18.47 13.78 6.47
N TYR A 65 -17.50 14.28 7.22
CA TYR A 65 -16.28 14.88 6.68
C TYR A 65 -15.49 13.88 5.82
N LEU A 66 -15.22 12.68 6.34
CA LEU A 66 -14.48 11.67 5.59
C LEU A 66 -15.25 11.13 4.37
N ARG A 67 -16.59 11.12 4.43
CA ARG A 67 -17.42 10.82 3.25
C ARG A 67 -17.28 11.86 2.14
N TYR A 68 -17.00 13.11 2.49
CA TYR A 68 -16.73 14.18 1.54
C TYR A 68 -15.26 14.19 1.07
N LEU A 69 -14.31 13.97 1.99
CA LEU A 69 -12.87 14.02 1.68
C LEU A 69 -12.39 12.86 0.79
N LEU A 70 -12.93 11.65 0.99
CA LEU A 70 -12.42 10.42 0.39
C LEU A 70 -13.30 9.90 -0.74
N ALA A 71 -12.69 9.27 -1.74
CA ALA A 71 -13.40 8.68 -2.86
C ALA A 71 -14.24 7.45 -2.45
N ASN A 72 -13.75 6.65 -1.48
CA ASN A 72 -14.53 5.55 -0.92
C ASN A 72 -15.47 6.06 0.18
N ASP A 73 -16.52 5.31 0.49
CA ASP A 73 -17.50 5.72 1.49
C ASP A 73 -17.23 5.05 2.85
N VAL A 74 -16.82 5.88 3.84
CA VAL A 74 -16.58 5.41 5.21
C VAL A 74 -17.86 5.00 5.93
N ALA A 75 -19.06 5.26 5.37
CA ALA A 75 -20.31 4.71 5.89
C ALA A 75 -20.36 3.17 5.84
N LYS A 76 -19.51 2.55 5.02
CA LYS A 76 -19.31 1.09 4.98
C LYS A 76 -18.63 0.54 6.24
N LEU A 77 -18.02 1.41 7.06
CA LEU A 77 -17.35 1.07 8.30
C LEU A 77 -18.34 1.13 9.46
N ASP A 78 -19.22 0.16 9.54
CA ASP A 78 -20.37 0.10 10.46
C ASP A 78 -20.02 -0.42 11.86
N GLU A 79 -18.82 -1.02 12.03
CA GLU A 79 -18.33 -1.53 13.32
C GLU A 79 -16.88 -1.09 13.61
N VAL A 80 -16.51 -1.01 14.87
CA VAL A 80 -15.15 -0.72 15.33
C VAL A 80 -14.21 -1.81 14.85
N GLY A 81 -13.02 -1.43 14.37
CA GLY A 81 -12.01 -2.31 13.80
C GLY A 81 -12.13 -2.48 12.29
N ARG A 82 -13.30 -2.24 11.68
CA ARG A 82 -13.44 -2.36 10.23
C ARG A 82 -12.62 -1.32 9.49
N ALA A 83 -12.01 -1.74 8.37
CA ALA A 83 -11.15 -0.89 7.56
C ALA A 83 -11.58 -0.84 6.09
N LEU A 84 -11.18 0.20 5.38
CA LEU A 84 -11.26 0.30 3.93
C LEU A 84 -10.04 0.98 3.35
N TYR A 85 -9.73 0.65 2.10
CA TYR A 85 -8.74 1.35 1.29
C TYR A 85 -9.44 2.38 0.40
N SER A 86 -8.89 3.57 0.31
CA SER A 86 -9.47 4.68 -0.44
C SER A 86 -8.42 5.48 -1.17
N ALA A 87 -8.77 5.97 -2.35
CA ALA A 87 -8.11 7.13 -2.90
C ALA A 87 -8.59 8.40 -2.17
N MET A 88 -7.66 9.33 -1.94
CA MET A 88 -7.93 10.74 -1.65
C MET A 88 -7.63 11.52 -2.92
N LEU A 89 -8.57 12.35 -3.38
CA LEU A 89 -8.50 12.99 -4.70
C LEU A 89 -8.32 14.51 -4.57
N ASN A 90 -7.74 15.10 -5.62
CA ASN A 90 -7.82 16.53 -5.85
C ASN A 90 -9.15 16.88 -6.59
N HIS A 91 -9.41 18.16 -6.81
CA HIS A 91 -10.63 18.62 -7.49
C HIS A 91 -10.73 18.17 -8.94
N ASP A 92 -9.59 17.89 -9.58
CA ASP A 92 -9.52 17.38 -10.96
C ASP A 92 -9.73 15.86 -11.03
N GLY A 93 -10.06 15.20 -9.90
CA GLY A 93 -10.32 13.77 -9.84
C GLY A 93 -9.07 12.91 -9.97
N HIS A 94 -7.88 13.47 -9.78
CA HIS A 94 -6.61 12.74 -9.76
C HIS A 94 -6.23 12.31 -8.35
N VAL A 95 -5.36 11.29 -8.25
CA VAL A 95 -4.97 10.69 -6.97
C VAL A 95 -4.01 11.60 -6.22
N LEU A 96 -4.49 12.26 -5.17
CA LEU A 96 -3.67 13.05 -4.27
C LEU A 96 -2.82 12.14 -3.37
N ASP A 97 -3.42 11.10 -2.84
CA ASP A 97 -2.79 9.98 -2.12
C ASP A 97 -3.72 8.77 -2.06
N ASP A 98 -3.17 7.63 -1.65
CA ASP A 98 -3.90 6.42 -1.28
C ASP A 98 -3.68 6.09 0.19
N LEU A 99 -4.72 5.61 0.86
CA LEU A 99 -4.68 5.43 2.31
C LEU A 99 -5.63 4.33 2.80
N ILE A 100 -5.36 3.84 4.00
CA ILE A 100 -6.27 2.96 4.73
C ILE A 100 -6.97 3.78 5.82
N VAL A 101 -8.28 3.57 5.97
CA VAL A 101 -9.10 4.12 7.06
C VAL A 101 -9.60 2.99 7.92
N TYR A 102 -9.41 3.11 9.23
CA TYR A 102 -9.95 2.22 10.25
C TYR A 102 -11.05 2.92 11.05
N ARG A 103 -12.16 2.23 11.31
CA ARG A 103 -13.14 2.66 12.29
C ARG A 103 -12.63 2.39 13.69
N MET A 104 -12.48 3.42 14.50
CA MET A 104 -11.99 3.34 15.87
C MET A 104 -13.11 3.68 16.85
N SER A 105 -12.94 3.34 18.12
CA SER A 105 -13.88 3.69 19.20
C SER A 105 -14.08 5.21 19.33
N PHE A 106 -13.03 6.01 19.07
CA PHE A 106 -13.07 7.48 19.14
C PHE A 106 -13.47 8.18 17.83
N GLY A 107 -13.57 7.46 16.70
CA GLY A 107 -13.79 8.03 15.37
C GLY A 107 -13.12 7.21 14.29
N TYR A 108 -12.08 7.76 13.64
CA TYR A 108 -11.36 7.10 12.55
C TYR A 108 -9.85 7.28 12.69
N ARG A 109 -9.10 6.29 12.24
CA ARG A 109 -7.64 6.34 12.10
C ARG A 109 -7.29 6.12 10.64
N LEU A 110 -6.47 7.02 10.09
CA LEU A 110 -5.96 6.95 8.74
C LEU A 110 -4.46 6.63 8.80
N VAL A 111 -3.99 5.81 7.85
CA VAL A 111 -2.55 5.58 7.59
C VAL A 111 -2.27 6.06 6.18
N VAL A 112 -1.42 7.07 6.05
CA VAL A 112 -1.06 7.73 4.79
C VAL A 112 0.42 7.58 4.47
N ASN A 113 0.80 7.78 3.22
CA ASN A 113 2.18 7.64 2.77
C ASN A 113 3.11 8.71 3.38
N CYS A 114 4.35 8.35 3.65
CA CYS A 114 5.34 9.25 4.26
C CYS A 114 5.74 10.42 3.34
N ALA A 115 5.88 10.15 2.04
CA ALA A 115 6.28 11.14 1.04
C ALA A 115 5.23 12.26 0.86
N THR A 116 3.96 11.92 1.04
CA THR A 116 2.80 12.83 0.87
C THR A 116 2.32 13.45 2.17
N ARG A 117 2.81 12.99 3.34
CA ARG A 117 2.39 13.39 4.69
C ARG A 117 2.04 14.87 4.84
N GLY A 118 2.97 15.75 4.46
CA GLY A 118 2.75 17.20 4.64
C GLY A 118 1.67 17.78 3.72
N LYS A 119 1.53 17.23 2.52
CA LYS A 119 0.50 17.57 1.55
C LYS A 119 -0.87 17.07 2.03
N ASP A 120 -0.93 15.83 2.48
CA ASP A 120 -2.17 15.19 2.92
C ASP A 120 -2.75 15.87 4.16
N LEU A 121 -1.93 16.16 5.16
CA LEU A 121 -2.36 16.90 6.34
C LEU A 121 -2.90 18.29 5.98
N ARG A 122 -2.21 19.02 5.08
CA ARG A 122 -2.72 20.32 4.62
C ARG A 122 -4.07 20.18 3.91
N TRP A 123 -4.19 19.19 3.00
CA TRP A 123 -5.43 18.91 2.28
C TRP A 123 -6.57 18.57 3.23
N MET A 124 -6.34 17.68 4.17
CA MET A 124 -7.32 17.34 5.20
C MET A 124 -7.77 18.58 5.98
N ILE A 125 -6.83 19.41 6.45
CA ILE A 125 -7.15 20.61 7.25
C ILE A 125 -7.90 21.66 6.42
N GLN A 126 -7.50 21.88 5.16
CA GLN A 126 -8.13 22.86 4.27
C GLN A 126 -9.59 22.54 3.94
N ASN A 127 -10.00 21.29 4.05
CA ASN A 127 -11.36 20.84 3.72
C ASN A 127 -12.24 20.59 4.95
N THR A 128 -11.92 21.20 6.10
CA THR A 128 -12.71 21.05 7.35
C THR A 128 -13.86 22.03 7.48
N ASP A 129 -13.98 23.04 6.63
CA ASP A 129 -14.99 24.07 6.73
C ASP A 129 -16.41 23.48 6.73
N GLY A 130 -17.21 23.87 7.72
CA GLY A 130 -18.57 23.35 7.92
C GLY A 130 -18.68 22.03 8.69
N TYR A 131 -17.55 21.43 9.10
CA TYR A 131 -17.51 20.18 9.86
C TYR A 131 -16.92 20.37 11.25
N ALA A 132 -17.58 19.85 12.27
CA ALA A 132 -17.04 19.82 13.63
C ALA A 132 -16.16 18.58 13.81
N VAL A 133 -14.91 18.69 13.33
CA VAL A 133 -13.91 17.62 13.34
C VAL A 133 -12.61 18.05 14.01
N SER A 134 -11.88 17.08 14.52
CA SER A 134 -10.51 17.22 15.00
C SER A 134 -9.62 16.28 14.17
N ILE A 135 -8.58 16.83 13.57
CA ILE A 135 -7.57 16.08 12.82
C ILE A 135 -6.27 16.13 13.61
N GLN A 136 -5.78 14.99 14.05
CA GLN A 136 -4.60 14.89 14.89
C GLN A 136 -3.62 13.88 14.31
N GLU A 137 -2.47 14.35 13.86
CA GLU A 137 -1.35 13.46 13.56
C GLU A 137 -0.82 12.82 14.84
N ARG A 138 -0.42 11.56 14.73
CA ARG A 138 0.06 10.74 15.85
C ARG A 138 1.53 10.30 15.62
N PRO A 139 2.50 11.24 15.69
CA PRO A 139 3.90 10.96 15.34
C PRO A 139 4.62 10.04 16.34
N ARG A 140 3.99 9.73 17.47
CA ARG A 140 4.49 8.82 18.50
C ARG A 140 3.89 7.43 18.41
N LEU A 141 3.31 7.07 17.26
CA LEU A 141 2.88 5.71 16.96
C LEU A 141 3.86 5.06 15.97
N ALA A 142 4.26 3.84 16.27
CA ALA A 142 5.00 2.96 15.39
C ALA A 142 4.06 2.02 14.65
N ILE A 143 4.50 1.54 13.49
CA ILE A 143 3.78 0.53 12.70
C ILE A 143 4.74 -0.60 12.37
N LEU A 144 4.40 -1.83 12.79
CA LEU A 144 5.09 -3.05 12.39
C LEU A 144 4.14 -3.94 11.58
N ALA A 145 4.55 -4.36 10.40
CA ALA A 145 3.83 -5.32 9.58
C ALA A 145 4.49 -6.70 9.67
N VAL A 146 3.73 -7.72 10.04
CA VAL A 146 4.21 -9.12 10.12
C VAL A 146 3.47 -9.94 9.08
N HIS A 147 4.18 -10.38 8.05
CA HIS A 147 3.57 -11.05 6.89
C HIS A 147 4.23 -12.39 6.58
N GLY A 148 3.46 -13.28 5.96
CA GLY A 148 3.85 -14.61 5.51
C GLY A 148 2.85 -15.69 5.97
N PRO A 149 2.95 -16.92 5.45
CA PRO A 149 2.04 -18.02 5.80
C PRO A 149 2.03 -18.36 7.30
N GLU A 150 3.15 -18.17 8.02
CA GLU A 150 3.29 -18.43 9.45
C GLU A 150 3.02 -17.19 10.32
N SER A 151 2.85 -16.01 9.75
CA SER A 151 2.79 -14.71 10.45
C SER A 151 1.80 -14.69 11.61
N ILE A 152 0.55 -15.18 11.40
CA ILE A 152 -0.48 -15.17 12.44
C ILE A 152 -0.09 -16.05 13.64
N ASN A 153 0.51 -17.22 13.38
CA ASN A 153 0.98 -18.12 14.44
C ASN A 153 2.09 -17.44 15.25
N LYS A 154 3.08 -16.84 14.56
CA LYS A 154 4.19 -16.13 15.20
C LYS A 154 3.74 -14.91 16.01
N VAL A 155 2.76 -14.17 15.53
CA VAL A 155 2.15 -13.07 16.26
C VAL A 155 1.47 -13.58 17.53
N CYS A 156 0.76 -14.69 17.46
CA CYS A 156 0.12 -15.31 18.63
C CYS A 156 1.10 -15.86 19.69
N GLU A 157 2.39 -16.04 19.35
CA GLU A 157 3.44 -16.41 20.31
C GLU A 157 3.96 -15.20 21.13
N VAL A 158 3.68 -13.95 20.68
CA VAL A 158 4.25 -12.73 21.30
C VAL A 158 3.22 -11.81 21.94
N VAL A 159 1.93 -12.10 21.78
CA VAL A 159 0.82 -11.38 22.41
C VAL A 159 0.29 -12.16 23.60
N GLU A 160 -0.56 -11.55 24.42
CA GLU A 160 -1.20 -12.21 25.54
C GLU A 160 -2.17 -13.32 25.08
N GLU A 161 -2.31 -14.37 25.87
CA GLU A 161 -3.07 -15.57 25.52
C GLU A 161 -4.55 -15.27 25.17
N ASP A 162 -5.17 -14.37 25.92
CA ASP A 162 -6.56 -13.94 25.71
C ASP A 162 -6.78 -13.16 24.40
N GLN A 163 -5.73 -12.52 23.86
CA GLN A 163 -5.75 -11.78 22.59
C GLN A 163 -5.63 -12.69 21.36
N THR A 164 -5.04 -13.88 21.56
CA THR A 164 -4.77 -14.83 20.46
C THR A 164 -6.03 -15.20 19.67
N ASN A 165 -7.15 -15.47 20.34
CA ASN A 165 -8.40 -15.84 19.68
C ASN A 165 -8.98 -14.68 18.85
N GLN A 166 -8.85 -13.45 19.34
CA GLN A 166 -9.29 -12.25 18.62
C GLN A 166 -8.48 -12.08 17.34
N ILE A 167 -7.15 -12.21 17.41
CA ILE A 167 -6.23 -12.07 16.26
C ILE A 167 -6.49 -13.16 15.21
N ARG A 168 -6.63 -14.43 15.64
CA ARG A 168 -6.94 -15.56 14.74
C ARG A 168 -8.29 -15.38 14.03
N GLY A 169 -9.26 -14.77 14.71
CA GLY A 169 -10.61 -14.50 14.21
C GLY A 169 -10.72 -13.29 13.26
N LEU A 170 -9.69 -12.46 13.14
CA LEU A 170 -9.73 -11.27 12.29
C LEU A 170 -9.98 -11.64 10.82
N LYS A 171 -10.94 -10.97 10.22
CA LYS A 171 -11.18 -11.00 8.77
C LYS A 171 -10.24 -9.99 8.06
N TYR A 172 -10.06 -10.15 6.76
CA TYR A 172 -9.34 -9.13 5.97
C TYR A 172 -10.05 -7.77 6.09
N PHE A 173 -9.26 -6.70 6.17
CA PHE A 173 -9.74 -5.33 6.43
C PHE A 173 -10.52 -5.18 7.74
N HIS A 174 -10.13 -5.96 8.77
CA HIS A 174 -10.61 -5.78 10.14
C HIS A 174 -9.44 -5.73 11.09
N GLY A 175 -9.58 -4.95 12.14
CA GLY A 175 -8.65 -4.84 13.25
C GLY A 175 -9.37 -4.94 14.58
N VAL A 176 -8.59 -4.99 15.65
CA VAL A 176 -9.05 -5.00 17.04
C VAL A 176 -8.21 -4.03 17.87
N GLU A 177 -8.89 -3.23 18.70
CA GLU A 177 -8.25 -2.39 19.71
C GLU A 177 -7.95 -3.29 20.94
N LEU A 178 -6.67 -3.50 21.23
CA LEU A 178 -6.19 -4.18 22.39
C LEU A 178 -5.57 -3.16 23.36
N GLU A 179 -5.30 -3.53 24.60
CA GLU A 179 -4.81 -2.60 25.62
C GLU A 179 -3.57 -1.80 25.16
N ARG A 180 -2.59 -2.47 24.54
CA ARG A 180 -1.31 -1.86 24.10
C ARG A 180 -1.23 -1.61 22.60
N PHE A 181 -2.04 -2.28 21.79
CA PHE A 181 -1.93 -2.30 20.33
C PHE A 181 -3.29 -2.13 19.67
N PHE A 182 -3.29 -1.50 18.49
CA PHE A 182 -4.29 -1.77 17.48
C PHE A 182 -3.68 -2.75 16.48
N ILE A 183 -4.31 -3.89 16.26
CA ILE A 183 -3.83 -4.92 15.32
C ILE A 183 -4.87 -5.09 14.23
N ALA A 184 -4.45 -4.97 12.96
CA ALA A 184 -5.34 -5.10 11.81
C ALA A 184 -4.84 -6.16 10.82
N ARG A 185 -5.77 -6.90 10.21
CA ARG A 185 -5.48 -7.84 9.14
C ARG A 185 -5.48 -7.12 7.79
N THR A 186 -4.49 -6.28 7.62
CA THR A 186 -4.15 -5.51 6.42
C THR A 186 -2.73 -5.84 5.99
N GLY A 187 -2.26 -5.28 4.88
CA GLY A 187 -0.88 -5.45 4.43
C GLY A 187 -0.65 -5.22 2.94
N TYR A 188 0.62 -5.27 2.54
CA TYR A 188 1.12 -4.80 1.25
C TYR A 188 1.98 -5.85 0.51
N THR A 189 1.79 -7.15 0.76
CA THR A 189 2.64 -8.21 0.21
C THR A 189 1.91 -9.30 -0.57
N GLY A 190 0.58 -9.30 -0.53
CA GLY A 190 -0.21 -10.41 -1.08
C GLY A 190 -0.19 -11.70 -0.26
N GLU A 191 0.48 -11.69 0.92
CA GLU A 191 0.48 -12.78 1.88
C GLU A 191 -0.52 -12.52 3.03
N LYS A 192 -0.75 -13.55 3.85
CA LYS A 192 -1.41 -13.39 5.14
C LYS A 192 -0.54 -12.53 6.06
N GLY A 193 -1.16 -11.78 6.95
CA GLY A 193 -0.41 -10.98 7.91
C GLY A 193 -1.29 -10.08 8.72
N VAL A 194 -0.65 -9.34 9.61
CA VAL A 194 -1.24 -8.27 10.41
C VAL A 194 -0.28 -7.09 10.49
N GLU A 195 -0.86 -5.92 10.75
CA GLU A 195 -0.14 -4.69 11.03
C GLU A 195 -0.48 -4.23 12.44
N PHE A 196 0.55 -3.95 13.23
CA PHE A 196 0.45 -3.37 14.56
C PHE A 196 0.60 -1.87 14.48
N ILE A 197 -0.28 -1.11 15.14
CA ILE A 197 -0.15 0.33 15.36
C ILE A 197 -0.16 0.56 16.88
N PHE A 198 0.91 1.15 17.43
CA PHE A 198 1.14 1.19 18.87
C PHE A 198 2.14 2.30 19.26
N PRO A 199 2.26 2.65 20.56
CA PRO A 199 3.24 3.63 21.00
C PRO A 199 4.67 3.26 20.60
N ASP A 200 5.40 4.19 20.03
CA ASP A 200 6.79 3.98 19.54
C ASP A 200 7.78 3.61 20.66
N SER A 201 7.45 3.94 21.92
CA SER A 201 8.21 3.52 23.11
C SER A 201 8.26 1.98 23.26
N ASP A 202 7.28 1.27 22.74
CA ASP A 202 7.16 -0.18 22.88
C ASP A 202 7.78 -0.94 21.68
N ALA A 203 8.25 -0.20 20.66
CA ALA A 203 8.71 -0.77 19.42
C ALA A 203 9.89 -1.73 19.59
N SER A 204 10.88 -1.38 20.40
CA SER A 204 12.05 -2.24 20.65
C SER A 204 11.65 -3.56 21.32
N GLU A 205 10.72 -3.53 22.28
CA GLU A 205 10.26 -4.73 22.98
C GLU A 205 9.53 -5.68 22.02
N LEU A 206 8.58 -5.15 21.24
CA LEU A 206 7.82 -5.96 20.30
C LEU A 206 8.72 -6.53 19.18
N TRP A 207 9.66 -5.73 18.67
CA TRP A 207 10.64 -6.15 17.69
C TRP A 207 11.46 -7.35 18.21
N ASP A 208 12.02 -7.25 19.41
CA ASP A 208 12.83 -8.31 20.00
C ASP A 208 12.02 -9.59 20.23
N LYS A 209 10.77 -9.47 20.70
CA LYS A 209 9.84 -10.61 20.87
C LYS A 209 9.56 -11.32 19.55
N LEU A 210 9.30 -10.56 18.47
CA LEU A 210 9.05 -11.12 17.14
C LEU A 210 10.29 -11.86 16.60
N LEU A 211 11.48 -11.27 16.74
CA LEU A 211 12.72 -11.93 16.32
C LEU A 211 13.00 -13.20 17.14
N ALA A 212 12.77 -13.17 18.46
CA ALA A 212 12.91 -14.33 19.34
C ALA A 212 11.93 -15.46 18.97
N ALA A 213 10.71 -15.11 18.48
CA ALA A 213 9.74 -16.07 17.96
C ALA A 213 10.12 -16.62 16.56
N GLY A 214 11.25 -16.17 15.98
CA GLY A 214 11.77 -16.66 14.70
C GLY A 214 11.28 -15.87 13.47
N VAL A 215 10.56 -14.76 13.65
CA VAL A 215 10.23 -13.83 12.56
C VAL A 215 11.53 -13.15 12.11
N LYS A 216 11.74 -13.02 10.80
CA LYS A 216 12.96 -12.39 10.27
C LYS A 216 12.71 -10.92 9.92
N PRO A 217 13.71 -10.03 10.13
CA PRO A 217 13.61 -8.65 9.69
C PRO A 217 13.65 -8.57 8.16
N ILE A 218 12.82 -7.71 7.58
CA ILE A 218 12.66 -7.56 6.13
C ILE A 218 12.80 -6.08 5.76
N GLY A 219 13.67 -5.79 4.80
CA GLY A 219 13.89 -4.44 4.30
C GLY A 219 12.86 -3.99 3.26
N ILE A 220 12.86 -2.66 3.00
CA ILE A 220 11.94 -2.04 2.04
C ILE A 220 12.17 -2.52 0.60
N GLY A 221 13.38 -3.02 0.28
CA GLY A 221 13.66 -3.59 -1.04
C GLY A 221 12.86 -4.87 -1.32
N ALA A 222 12.75 -5.77 -0.33
CA ALA A 222 11.89 -6.94 -0.45
C ALA A 222 10.40 -6.56 -0.38
N ARG A 223 10.03 -5.54 0.42
CA ARG A 223 8.67 -5.00 0.44
C ARG A 223 8.24 -4.55 -0.95
N ASP A 224 9.11 -3.90 -1.71
CA ASP A 224 8.80 -3.43 -3.08
C ASP A 224 8.61 -4.59 -4.06
N THR A 225 9.47 -5.61 -4.05
CA THR A 225 9.26 -6.78 -4.92
C THR A 225 8.01 -7.57 -4.56
N LEU A 226 7.66 -7.65 -3.28
CA LEU A 226 6.45 -8.34 -2.79
C LEU A 226 5.16 -7.60 -3.20
N ARG A 227 5.12 -6.27 -3.03
CA ARG A 227 3.95 -5.47 -3.43
C ARG A 227 3.74 -5.50 -4.94
N LEU A 228 4.85 -5.44 -5.73
CA LEU A 228 4.79 -5.51 -7.18
C LEU A 228 4.23 -6.86 -7.64
N GLU A 229 4.69 -7.97 -7.06
CA GLU A 229 4.12 -9.29 -7.31
C GLU A 229 2.63 -9.37 -6.95
N ALA A 230 2.21 -8.69 -5.88
CA ALA A 230 0.81 -8.60 -5.49
C ALA A 230 -0.02 -7.66 -6.39
N GLY A 231 0.62 -6.91 -7.29
CA GLY A 231 -0.03 -5.93 -8.16
C GLY A 231 -0.55 -4.69 -7.42
N MET A 232 0.10 -4.34 -6.31
CA MET A 232 -0.26 -3.18 -5.50
C MET A 232 0.54 -1.95 -5.95
N ASN A 233 -0.16 -0.83 -6.11
CA ASN A 233 0.43 0.43 -6.55
C ASN A 233 1.41 1.01 -5.53
N LEU A 234 2.38 1.77 -6.02
CA LEU A 234 3.24 2.64 -5.23
C LEU A 234 2.99 4.08 -5.65
N TYR A 235 2.56 4.91 -4.69
CA TYR A 235 2.34 6.34 -4.94
C TYR A 235 3.64 7.03 -5.38
N GLY A 236 3.52 7.93 -6.35
CA GLY A 236 4.64 8.60 -7.00
C GLY A 236 5.23 7.85 -8.20
N HIS A 237 4.88 6.57 -8.39
CA HIS A 237 5.30 5.71 -9.50
C HIS A 237 4.09 5.27 -10.35
N ASP A 238 3.16 4.52 -9.75
CA ASP A 238 2.01 3.96 -10.46
C ASP A 238 0.81 4.92 -10.51
N MET A 239 0.76 5.90 -9.64
CA MET A 239 -0.20 7.02 -9.65
C MET A 239 0.37 8.23 -8.92
N ASP A 240 -0.14 9.41 -9.27
CA ASP A 240 0.21 10.70 -8.72
C ASP A 240 -0.93 11.72 -8.92
N GLU A 241 -0.66 13.01 -8.64
CA GLU A 241 -1.63 14.11 -8.74
C GLU A 241 -2.09 14.45 -10.17
N THR A 242 -1.55 13.77 -11.18
CA THR A 242 -1.95 13.88 -12.59
C THR A 242 -2.66 12.64 -13.11
N THR A 243 -2.77 11.62 -12.27
CA THR A 243 -3.28 10.30 -12.65
C THR A 243 -4.70 10.10 -12.14
N SER A 244 -5.63 9.77 -13.02
CA SER A 244 -6.97 9.31 -12.64
C SER A 244 -6.88 7.94 -11.95
N PRO A 245 -7.63 7.68 -10.85
CA PRO A 245 -7.69 6.35 -10.25
C PRO A 245 -8.22 5.28 -11.22
N LEU A 246 -8.97 5.68 -12.27
CA LEU A 246 -9.43 4.79 -13.33
C LEU A 246 -8.28 4.32 -14.24
N ALA A 247 -7.22 5.11 -14.34
CA ALA A 247 -6.00 4.79 -15.09
C ALA A 247 -4.91 4.13 -14.22
N ALA A 248 -5.20 3.87 -12.95
CA ALA A 248 -4.30 3.29 -11.96
C ALA A 248 -4.85 2.00 -11.33
N ASN A 249 -5.85 1.35 -11.97
CA ASN A 249 -6.51 0.15 -11.44
C ASN A 249 -7.07 0.34 -10.02
N MET A 250 -7.58 1.55 -9.71
CA MET A 250 -8.07 1.92 -8.38
C MET A 250 -9.59 2.20 -8.35
N GLU A 251 -10.35 1.85 -9.39
CA GLU A 251 -11.80 2.09 -9.42
C GLU A 251 -12.54 1.46 -8.23
N PHE A 252 -12.05 0.33 -7.71
CA PHE A 252 -12.63 -0.33 -6.53
C PHE A 252 -12.50 0.49 -5.24
N THR A 253 -11.68 1.54 -5.23
CA THR A 253 -11.54 2.49 -4.11
C THR A 253 -12.55 3.63 -4.18
N ILE A 254 -13.43 3.65 -5.18
CA ILE A 254 -14.40 4.72 -5.42
C ILE A 254 -15.80 4.19 -5.12
N ALA A 255 -16.53 4.87 -4.27
CA ALA A 255 -17.95 4.59 -4.03
C ALA A 255 -18.80 5.65 -4.74
N TYR A 256 -19.38 5.31 -5.88
CA TYR A 256 -20.29 6.19 -6.59
C TYR A 256 -21.69 6.23 -5.95
N GLU A 257 -22.05 5.16 -5.24
CA GLU A 257 -23.31 5.06 -4.51
C GLU A 257 -23.15 5.42 -3.02
N PRO A 258 -24.19 6.03 -2.38
CA PRO A 258 -25.42 6.49 -3.03
C PRO A 258 -25.15 7.67 -3.98
N GLU A 259 -25.98 7.82 -5.02
CA GLU A 259 -25.76 8.79 -6.12
C GLU A 259 -25.73 10.24 -5.61
N ASP A 260 -26.48 10.57 -4.58
CA ASP A 260 -26.53 11.89 -3.92
C ASP A 260 -25.33 12.18 -3.00
N ARG A 261 -24.42 11.19 -2.81
CA ARG A 261 -23.19 11.42 -2.05
C ARG A 261 -22.25 12.31 -2.86
N GLU A 262 -21.87 13.44 -2.28
CA GLU A 262 -20.81 14.29 -2.83
C GLU A 262 -19.48 14.00 -2.16
N PHE A 263 -18.40 13.99 -2.98
CA PHE A 263 -17.01 13.90 -2.52
C PHE A 263 -16.08 14.67 -3.45
N ILE A 264 -14.91 15.07 -2.94
CA ILE A 264 -13.93 15.85 -3.69
C ILE A 264 -13.48 15.05 -4.92
N GLY A 265 -13.57 15.70 -6.10
CA GLY A 265 -13.16 15.11 -7.38
C GLY A 265 -14.25 14.29 -8.10
N LYS A 266 -15.44 14.05 -7.49
CA LYS A 266 -16.52 13.27 -8.10
C LYS A 266 -16.94 13.76 -9.50
N PRO A 267 -17.19 15.08 -9.74
CA PRO A 267 -17.56 15.53 -11.08
C PRO A 267 -16.50 15.24 -12.15
N ALA A 268 -15.23 15.43 -11.80
CA ALA A 268 -14.12 15.14 -12.69
C ALA A 268 -13.99 13.62 -12.96
N LEU A 269 -14.20 12.77 -11.95
CA LEU A 269 -14.21 11.33 -12.13
C LEU A 269 -15.30 10.85 -13.08
N ILE A 270 -16.49 11.47 -13.05
CA ILE A 270 -17.56 11.16 -14.00
C ILE A 270 -17.09 11.48 -15.42
N ALA A 271 -16.40 12.62 -15.64
CA ALA A 271 -15.81 12.95 -16.93
C ALA A 271 -14.69 11.97 -17.34
N HIS A 272 -13.83 11.56 -16.39
CA HIS A 272 -12.80 10.53 -16.65
C HIS A 272 -13.41 9.19 -17.06
N LYS A 273 -14.55 8.80 -16.48
CA LYS A 273 -15.27 7.59 -16.89
C LYS A 273 -15.75 7.67 -18.33
N GLN A 274 -16.28 8.82 -18.75
CA GLN A 274 -16.66 9.05 -20.16
C GLN A 274 -15.44 8.98 -21.10
N LEU A 275 -14.29 9.54 -20.69
CA LEU A 275 -13.04 9.42 -21.46
C LEU A 275 -12.57 7.97 -21.59
N ARG A 276 -12.65 7.19 -20.50
CA ARG A 276 -12.33 5.76 -20.52
C ARG A 276 -13.24 4.99 -21.47
N ASP A 277 -14.54 5.21 -21.36
CA ASP A 277 -15.54 4.53 -22.20
C ASP A 277 -15.38 4.91 -23.70
N ALA A 278 -14.85 6.11 -23.99
CA ALA A 278 -14.46 6.54 -25.32
C ALA A 278 -13.07 6.05 -25.77
N GLY A 279 -12.37 5.25 -24.98
CA GLY A 279 -11.03 4.73 -25.28
C GLY A 279 -9.90 5.76 -25.21
N LYS A 280 -10.13 6.88 -24.52
CA LYS A 280 -9.19 8.03 -24.43
C LYS A 280 -8.41 8.09 -23.10
N LEU A 281 -8.75 7.24 -22.13
CA LEU A 281 -8.01 7.13 -20.88
C LEU A 281 -7.15 5.87 -20.95
N PRO A 282 -5.85 5.92 -20.57
CA PRO A 282 -5.03 4.73 -20.50
C PRO A 282 -5.45 3.81 -19.34
N GLU A 283 -4.96 2.58 -19.35
CA GLU A 283 -5.16 1.62 -18.28
C GLU A 283 -3.84 1.14 -17.69
N LEU A 284 -3.86 0.78 -16.40
CA LEU A 284 -2.73 0.13 -15.74
C LEU A 284 -2.86 -1.38 -15.90
N VAL A 285 -1.84 -1.98 -16.50
CA VAL A 285 -1.75 -3.43 -16.74
C VAL A 285 -0.52 -4.02 -16.08
N GLY A 286 -0.51 -5.34 -15.93
CA GLY A 286 0.69 -6.10 -15.64
C GLY A 286 1.43 -6.49 -16.92
N LEU A 287 2.76 -6.50 -16.86
CA LEU A 287 3.62 -7.01 -17.93
C LEU A 287 4.50 -8.13 -17.39
N VAL A 288 4.69 -9.16 -18.20
CA VAL A 288 5.61 -10.29 -17.92
C VAL A 288 6.62 -10.37 -19.05
N LEU A 289 7.90 -10.33 -18.70
CA LEU A 289 9.01 -10.56 -19.61
C LEU A 289 9.50 -12.01 -19.45
N GLU A 290 9.21 -12.88 -20.41
CA GLU A 290 9.57 -14.30 -20.38
C GLU A 290 11.03 -14.55 -20.84
N SER A 291 11.62 -13.59 -21.57
CA SER A 291 13.02 -13.63 -22.00
C SER A 291 13.95 -13.04 -20.93
N ARG A 292 15.26 -13.12 -21.16
CA ARG A 292 16.27 -12.48 -20.31
C ARG A 292 16.18 -10.97 -20.35
N GLY A 293 16.18 -10.34 -19.19
CA GLY A 293 16.15 -8.89 -19.04
C GLY A 293 15.45 -8.47 -17.76
N VAL A 294 15.43 -7.17 -17.50
CA VAL A 294 14.71 -6.59 -16.36
C VAL A 294 13.94 -5.36 -16.86
N LEU A 295 12.65 -5.40 -16.69
CA LEU A 295 11.75 -4.26 -16.87
C LEU A 295 12.00 -3.24 -15.75
N ARG A 296 12.05 -1.96 -16.11
CA ARG A 296 12.34 -0.89 -15.17
C ARG A 296 11.40 0.28 -15.40
N GLU A 297 11.11 1.00 -14.35
CA GLU A 297 10.40 2.27 -14.39
C GLU A 297 10.95 3.20 -15.46
N GLY A 298 10.06 3.96 -16.12
CA GLY A 298 10.39 4.95 -17.15
C GLY A 298 10.70 4.36 -18.53
N GLN A 299 10.77 3.04 -18.69
CA GLN A 299 10.93 2.45 -20.03
C GLN A 299 9.67 2.67 -20.87
N LYS A 300 9.88 3.18 -22.08
CA LYS A 300 8.81 3.36 -23.07
C LYS A 300 8.37 2.02 -23.64
N LEU A 301 7.10 1.95 -23.93
CA LEU A 301 6.44 0.80 -24.52
C LEU A 301 5.81 1.21 -25.85
N VAL A 302 5.81 0.27 -26.79
CA VAL A 302 5.08 0.39 -28.06
C VAL A 302 3.99 -0.67 -28.07
N THR A 303 2.76 -0.23 -28.31
CA THR A 303 1.60 -1.13 -28.42
C THR A 303 0.95 -0.97 -29.78
N ASP A 304 0.02 -1.89 -30.12
CA ASP A 304 -0.81 -1.80 -31.31
C ASP A 304 -1.73 -0.54 -31.35
N LYS A 305 -1.84 0.19 -30.22
CA LYS A 305 -2.68 1.39 -30.11
C LYS A 305 -1.93 2.67 -29.77
N GLY A 306 -0.62 2.62 -29.62
CA GLY A 306 0.20 3.79 -29.30
C GLY A 306 1.27 3.51 -28.25
N GLU A 307 1.84 4.59 -27.72
CA GLU A 307 2.89 4.50 -26.73
C GLU A 307 2.35 4.25 -25.32
N GLY A 308 3.15 3.56 -24.50
CA GLY A 308 2.93 3.37 -23.07
C GLY A 308 4.22 3.59 -22.28
N ILE A 309 4.12 3.41 -20.97
CA ILE A 309 5.25 3.58 -20.05
C ILE A 309 5.17 2.58 -18.90
N ILE A 310 6.31 2.01 -18.51
CA ILE A 310 6.45 1.22 -17.30
C ILE A 310 6.48 2.18 -16.10
N THR A 311 5.59 1.95 -15.15
CA THR A 311 5.47 2.74 -13.91
C THR A 311 6.20 2.11 -12.74
N SER A 312 6.24 0.77 -12.68
CA SER A 312 7.03 -0.01 -11.72
C SER A 312 7.54 -1.27 -12.40
N GLY A 313 8.79 -1.65 -12.17
CA GLY A 313 9.35 -2.85 -12.80
C GLY A 313 10.52 -3.45 -12.03
N SER A 314 10.53 -4.78 -11.88
CA SER A 314 11.58 -5.51 -11.17
C SER A 314 11.65 -6.98 -11.62
N PHE A 315 12.67 -7.67 -11.16
CA PHE A 315 12.73 -9.13 -11.18
C PHE A 315 11.81 -9.68 -10.07
N SER A 316 10.97 -10.65 -10.41
CA SER A 316 10.13 -11.38 -9.45
C SER A 316 10.89 -12.61 -8.93
N PRO A 317 11.26 -12.65 -7.64
CA PRO A 317 11.90 -13.82 -7.06
C PRO A 317 11.01 -15.08 -7.07
N THR A 318 9.69 -14.91 -6.93
CA THR A 318 8.72 -16.03 -6.95
C THR A 318 8.59 -16.63 -8.36
N LEU A 319 8.41 -15.78 -9.37
CA LEU A 319 8.12 -16.23 -10.75
C LEU A 319 9.38 -16.53 -11.57
N LYS A 320 10.55 -16.04 -11.14
CA LYS A 320 11.84 -16.13 -11.86
C LYS A 320 11.82 -15.41 -13.23
N HIS A 321 10.92 -14.45 -13.39
CA HIS A 321 10.77 -13.56 -14.55
C HIS A 321 10.82 -12.10 -14.11
N SER A 322 11.05 -11.19 -15.05
CA SER A 322 10.82 -9.78 -14.80
C SER A 322 9.34 -9.46 -15.03
N ILE A 323 8.78 -8.68 -14.11
CA ILE A 323 7.41 -8.19 -14.14
C ILE A 323 7.38 -6.68 -14.01
N ALA A 324 6.31 -6.05 -14.50
CA ALA A 324 6.11 -4.62 -14.36
C ALA A 324 4.61 -4.27 -14.25
N LEU A 325 4.34 -3.13 -13.62
CA LEU A 325 3.11 -2.38 -13.84
C LEU A 325 3.39 -1.34 -14.93
N ALA A 326 2.47 -1.15 -15.82
CA ALA A 326 2.62 -0.24 -16.95
C ALA A 326 1.30 0.43 -17.30
N ARG A 327 1.39 1.69 -17.72
CA ARG A 327 0.26 2.45 -18.22
C ARG A 327 0.32 2.46 -19.76
N ILE A 328 -0.69 1.87 -20.38
CA ILE A 328 -0.78 1.70 -21.83
C ILE A 328 -2.15 2.18 -22.35
N PRO A 329 -2.31 2.45 -23.66
CA PRO A 329 -3.63 2.69 -24.25
C PRO A 329 -4.59 1.52 -23.94
N ILE A 330 -5.83 1.86 -23.57
CA ILE A 330 -6.84 0.86 -23.18
C ILE A 330 -7.11 -0.18 -24.28
N ASN A 331 -7.27 -1.43 -23.87
CA ASN A 331 -7.50 -2.58 -24.76
C ASN A 331 -6.37 -2.84 -25.78
N SER A 332 -5.12 -2.49 -25.48
CA SER A 332 -3.95 -2.92 -26.28
C SER A 332 -3.81 -4.45 -26.24
N GLN A 333 -3.49 -5.05 -27.39
CA GLN A 333 -3.36 -6.51 -27.53
C GLN A 333 -1.91 -6.97 -27.62
N SER A 334 -1.00 -6.08 -28.02
CA SER A 334 0.43 -6.35 -28.09
C SER A 334 1.23 -5.22 -27.43
N CYS A 335 2.36 -5.59 -26.88
CA CYS A 335 3.26 -4.65 -26.20
C CYS A 335 4.72 -5.07 -26.40
N GLU A 336 5.56 -4.10 -26.73
CA GLU A 336 7.00 -4.26 -26.93
C GLU A 336 7.75 -3.23 -26.10
N VAL A 337 8.97 -3.61 -25.68
CA VAL A 337 9.90 -2.75 -24.95
C VAL A 337 11.28 -2.82 -25.60
N ASP A 338 12.00 -1.69 -25.62
CA ASP A 338 13.41 -1.69 -25.98
C ASP A 338 14.27 -2.07 -24.76
N LEU A 339 14.92 -3.22 -24.84
CA LEU A 339 15.91 -3.68 -23.87
C LEU A 339 17.33 -3.48 -24.43
N ARG A 340 17.89 -2.27 -24.26
CA ARG A 340 19.24 -1.91 -24.69
C ARG A 340 19.48 -2.11 -26.21
N GLY A 341 18.55 -1.63 -27.03
CA GLY A 341 18.61 -1.73 -28.49
C GLY A 341 18.00 -3.02 -29.08
N THR A 342 17.41 -3.86 -28.21
CA THR A 342 16.70 -5.07 -28.66
C THR A 342 15.22 -4.92 -28.35
N ILE A 343 14.40 -4.81 -29.39
CA ILE A 343 12.94 -4.80 -29.26
C ILE A 343 12.47 -6.19 -28.82
N THR A 344 11.76 -6.22 -27.71
CA THR A 344 11.36 -7.47 -27.05
C THR A 344 9.86 -7.40 -26.74
N THR A 345 9.13 -8.42 -27.15
CA THR A 345 7.73 -8.57 -26.81
C THR A 345 7.57 -8.87 -25.33
N VAL A 346 6.61 -8.19 -24.66
CA VAL A 346 6.21 -8.46 -23.29
C VAL A 346 4.73 -8.86 -23.28
N ARG A 347 4.41 -9.77 -22.40
CA ARG A 347 3.06 -10.28 -22.24
C ARG A 347 2.24 -9.38 -21.36
N ILE A 348 1.09 -8.93 -21.85
CA ILE A 348 0.11 -8.16 -21.08
C ILE A 348 -0.72 -9.13 -20.23
N VAL A 349 -0.86 -8.85 -18.94
CA VAL A 349 -1.66 -9.60 -17.97
C VAL A 349 -2.43 -8.66 -17.05
N LYS A 350 -3.36 -9.15 -16.26
CA LYS A 350 -3.95 -8.37 -15.17
C LYS A 350 -2.87 -8.00 -14.16
N PRO A 351 -2.91 -6.81 -13.54
CA PRO A 351 -1.90 -6.32 -12.61
C PRO A 351 -1.98 -7.02 -11.24
N ASN A 352 -1.87 -8.34 -11.23
CA ASN A 352 -1.79 -9.20 -10.05
C ASN A 352 -1.04 -10.46 -10.49
N PHE A 353 0.16 -10.66 -9.99
CA PHE A 353 1.06 -11.72 -10.47
C PHE A 353 1.14 -12.89 -9.51
N VAL A 354 1.22 -12.62 -8.21
CA VAL A 354 1.38 -13.62 -7.14
C VAL A 354 0.45 -13.32 -5.98
N ARG A 355 -0.22 -14.34 -5.49
CA ARG A 355 -1.01 -14.27 -4.25
C ARG A 355 -0.81 -15.54 -3.44
N PHE A 356 -0.53 -15.39 -2.13
CA PHE A 356 -0.21 -16.50 -1.23
C PHE A 356 0.87 -17.43 -1.80
N GLY A 357 1.97 -16.83 -2.28
CA GLY A 357 3.10 -17.56 -2.88
C GLY A 357 2.80 -18.24 -4.22
N LYS A 358 1.64 -18.06 -4.81
CA LYS A 358 1.23 -18.73 -6.05
C LYS A 358 1.01 -17.74 -7.19
N LYS A 359 1.49 -18.10 -8.39
CA LYS A 359 1.15 -17.41 -9.63
C LYS A 359 -0.37 -17.38 -9.83
N VAL A 360 -0.94 -16.22 -10.22
CA VAL A 360 -2.40 -16.01 -10.36
C VAL A 360 -2.86 -15.58 -11.77
N PHE A 361 -1.95 -15.43 -12.71
CA PHE A 361 -2.25 -15.15 -14.12
C PHE A 361 -1.98 -16.39 -14.97
N GLU A 362 -2.69 -16.52 -16.10
CA GLU A 362 -2.53 -17.61 -17.09
C GLU A 362 -1.37 -17.37 -18.04
#